data_86c9251b2923c5dce9d9514c3525d437
#
_entry.id   86c9251b2923c5dce9d9514c3525d437
#
_cell.length_a   1.000
_cell.length_b   1.000
_cell.length_c   1.000
_cell.angle_alpha   90.00
_cell.angle_beta   90.00
_cell.angle_gamma   90.00
#
_symmetry.space_group_name_H-M   'P 1'
#
loop_
_entity.id
_entity.type
_entity.pdbx_description
1 polymer ?
#
loop_
_entity_poly.entity_id
_entity_poly.type
_entity_poly.pdbx_seq_one_letter_code
_entity_poly.pdbx_strand_id
1 'polypeptide(L)'
;MAERWDVIVTGLGAMGSAAVRELARRGARALGIDRYAPPHAHGSTHGHTRIIREAYFEHPTYVPLVQRAGHLWEALGNEIGEPLIVRTGGLMIGPRHGPLVSGALLSATRHGLPHELLTSDEVTQRFPALAPKPGSVGLYEPRAGVLFPEACIRSLLSCAARDGADLRMGEAMLAWRVEGGVVRVATAMGEHVADRLILTLGPWLPEMLEGAVVPLTVERQMQHWFGARDHAERFSPEALPIALWETPDHVFYTLPDFG
;
A
#
# COMPACT_ATOMS: atom_id res chain seq x y z
N MET A 1 23.06 25.22 -19.86
CA MET A 1 21.56 25.16 -19.78
C MET A 1 21.22 24.29 -18.59
N ALA A 2 20.24 24.67 -17.79
CA ALA A 2 19.78 23.81 -16.71
C ALA A 2 19.25 22.48 -17.29
N GLU A 3 19.57 21.38 -16.64
CA GLU A 3 19.11 20.06 -17.05
C GLU A 3 17.57 20.02 -16.99
N ARG A 4 16.91 19.55 -18.06
CA ARG A 4 15.44 19.45 -18.14
C ARG A 4 15.03 18.01 -18.14
N TRP A 5 14.06 17.70 -17.26
CA TRP A 5 13.47 16.37 -17.08
C TRP A 5 12.15 16.26 -17.85
N ASP A 6 11.76 15.06 -18.23
CA ASP A 6 10.40 14.83 -18.73
C ASP A 6 9.41 14.90 -17.59
N VAL A 7 9.78 14.32 -16.43
CA VAL A 7 8.94 14.27 -15.23
C VAL A 7 9.77 14.38 -13.97
N ILE A 8 9.31 15.20 -13.02
CA ILE A 8 9.76 15.16 -11.63
C ILE A 8 8.70 14.48 -10.78
N VAL A 9 9.12 13.53 -9.93
CA VAL A 9 8.28 12.86 -8.93
C VAL A 9 8.76 13.29 -7.55
N THR A 10 7.89 13.91 -6.75
CA THR A 10 8.23 14.37 -5.39
C THR A 10 7.53 13.55 -4.32
N GLY A 11 8.32 13.03 -3.38
CA GLY A 11 7.90 12.03 -2.39
C GLY A 11 8.00 10.61 -2.96
N LEU A 12 8.99 9.83 -2.50
CA LEU A 12 9.30 8.50 -3.02
C LEU A 12 8.84 7.37 -2.07
N GLY A 13 7.72 7.60 -1.39
CA GLY A 13 6.99 6.56 -0.66
C GLY A 13 6.33 5.55 -1.62
N ALA A 14 5.28 4.85 -1.18
CA ALA A 14 4.62 3.80 -1.98
C ALA A 14 4.20 4.26 -3.38
N MET A 15 3.58 5.43 -3.49
CA MET A 15 3.07 5.93 -4.77
C MET A 15 4.20 6.47 -5.66
N GLY A 16 5.12 7.24 -5.09
CA GLY A 16 6.19 7.88 -5.87
C GLY A 16 7.27 6.90 -6.33
N SER A 17 7.63 5.92 -5.50
CA SER A 17 8.57 4.87 -5.93
C SER A 17 8.03 4.04 -7.09
N ALA A 18 6.74 3.71 -7.07
CA ALA A 18 6.08 3.02 -8.17
C ALA A 18 6.00 3.90 -9.43
N ALA A 19 5.67 5.18 -9.27
CA ALA A 19 5.58 6.12 -10.38
C ALA A 19 6.94 6.34 -11.06
N VAL A 20 8.00 6.65 -10.29
CA VAL A 20 9.33 6.90 -10.86
C VAL A 20 9.91 5.65 -11.53
N ARG A 21 9.67 4.46 -10.96
CA ARG A 21 10.08 3.20 -11.56
C ARG A 21 9.39 2.96 -12.90
N GLU A 22 8.09 3.16 -12.97
CA GLU A 22 7.35 2.94 -14.22
C GLU A 22 7.72 3.96 -15.31
N LEU A 23 7.98 5.21 -14.93
CA LEU A 23 8.47 6.24 -15.84
C LEU A 23 9.86 5.89 -16.42
N ALA A 24 10.81 5.51 -15.57
CA ALA A 24 12.14 5.09 -16.00
C ALA A 24 12.07 3.88 -16.93
N ARG A 25 11.28 2.86 -16.56
CA ARG A 25 11.08 1.66 -17.39
C ARG A 25 10.50 1.98 -18.78
N ARG A 26 9.76 3.07 -18.92
CA ARG A 26 9.24 3.59 -20.21
C ARG A 26 10.22 4.49 -20.94
N GLY A 27 11.43 4.68 -20.41
CA GLY A 27 12.46 5.50 -21.04
C GLY A 27 12.31 7.01 -20.81
N ALA A 28 11.45 7.44 -19.89
CA ALA A 28 11.33 8.85 -19.53
C ALA A 28 12.56 9.28 -18.70
N ARG A 29 13.06 10.49 -18.95
CA ARG A 29 14.05 11.15 -18.11
C ARG A 29 13.38 11.60 -16.83
N ALA A 30 13.34 10.72 -15.82
CA ALA A 30 12.65 10.92 -14.57
C ALA A 30 13.60 11.34 -13.46
N LEU A 31 13.24 12.40 -12.73
CA LEU A 31 13.88 12.82 -11.49
C LEU A 31 12.95 12.49 -10.31
N GLY A 32 13.40 11.68 -9.37
CA GLY A 32 12.74 11.41 -8.11
C GLY A 32 13.38 12.20 -6.97
N ILE A 33 12.58 12.93 -6.20
CA ILE A 33 13.07 13.74 -5.07
C ILE A 33 12.33 13.32 -3.81
N ASP A 34 13.06 13.08 -2.71
CA ASP A 34 12.47 12.86 -1.40
C ASP A 34 13.22 13.62 -0.32
N ARG A 35 12.47 14.22 0.61
CA ARG A 35 13.00 14.91 1.81
C ARG A 35 13.89 14.00 2.66
N TYR A 36 13.61 12.71 2.66
CA TYR A 36 14.31 11.68 3.42
C TYR A 36 14.94 10.65 2.48
N ALA A 37 15.44 9.54 3.04
CA ALA A 37 15.91 8.39 2.28
C ALA A 37 14.93 7.22 2.46
N PRO A 38 13.94 7.02 1.57
CA PRO A 38 13.03 5.89 1.66
C PRO A 38 13.73 4.53 1.48
N PRO A 39 13.26 3.49 2.22
CA PRO A 39 12.15 3.49 3.16
C PRO A 39 12.51 4.15 4.49
N HIS A 40 11.59 4.90 5.08
CA HIS A 40 11.77 5.60 6.35
C HIS A 40 10.47 5.60 7.16
N ALA A 41 10.55 5.88 8.48
CA ALA A 41 9.42 5.87 9.41
C ALA A 41 8.68 7.21 9.54
N HIS A 42 8.99 8.23 8.72
CA HIS A 42 8.39 9.56 8.82
C HIS A 42 7.05 9.68 8.06
N GLY A 43 6.84 8.85 7.04
CA GLY A 43 5.62 8.86 6.21
C GLY A 43 4.66 7.72 6.56
N SER A 44 3.69 7.48 5.68
CA SER A 44 2.65 6.44 5.88
C SER A 44 3.10 5.04 5.46
N THR A 45 4.26 4.90 4.79
CA THR A 45 4.70 3.63 4.21
C THR A 45 5.84 3.03 5.03
N HIS A 46 5.51 2.54 6.21
CA HIS A 46 6.42 1.81 7.11
C HIS A 46 5.60 0.88 8.02
N GLY A 47 6.27 0.10 8.87
CA GLY A 47 5.64 -0.76 9.87
C GLY A 47 5.61 -2.22 9.45
N HIS A 48 6.58 -2.65 8.67
CA HIS A 48 6.91 -4.02 8.27
C HIS A 48 5.87 -4.73 7.41
N THR A 49 4.58 -4.43 7.54
CA THR A 49 3.50 -5.17 6.87
C THR A 49 2.42 -4.27 6.30
N ARG A 50 1.79 -4.72 5.20
CA ARG A 50 0.56 -4.16 4.64
C ARG A 50 -0.33 -5.27 4.11
N ILE A 51 -1.64 -5.13 4.27
CA ILE A 51 -2.61 -6.06 3.71
C ILE A 51 -2.74 -5.84 2.20
N ILE A 52 -2.77 -6.94 1.45
CA ILE A 52 -3.28 -6.98 0.09
C ILE A 52 -4.45 -7.97 0.05
N ARG A 53 -5.57 -7.56 -0.55
CA ARG A 53 -6.79 -8.37 -0.69
C ARG A 53 -7.48 -8.01 -2.00
N GLU A 54 -8.31 -8.91 -2.54
CA GLU A 54 -9.05 -8.65 -3.78
C GLU A 54 -10.52 -8.29 -3.51
N ALA A 55 -11.17 -8.92 -2.53
CA ALA A 55 -12.55 -8.68 -2.15
C ALA A 55 -12.70 -7.34 -1.39
N TYR A 56 -12.59 -6.22 -2.10
CA TYR A 56 -12.68 -4.88 -1.52
C TYR A 56 -14.11 -4.58 -1.07
N PHE A 57 -14.30 -4.35 0.24
CA PHE A 57 -15.62 -4.08 0.80
C PHE A 57 -16.11 -2.67 0.51
N GLU A 58 -15.21 -1.72 0.29
CA GLU A 58 -15.53 -0.32 0.03
C GLU A 58 -16.26 -0.14 -1.30
N HIS A 59 -15.79 -0.80 -2.36
CA HIS A 59 -16.48 -0.78 -3.65
C HIS A 59 -15.88 -1.79 -4.65
N PRO A 60 -16.70 -2.51 -5.45
CA PRO A 60 -16.23 -3.50 -6.44
C PRO A 60 -15.30 -2.96 -7.53
N THR A 61 -15.33 -1.65 -7.82
CA THR A 61 -14.43 -1.04 -8.83
C THR A 61 -12.95 -1.12 -8.47
N TYR A 62 -12.62 -1.35 -7.21
CA TYR A 62 -11.23 -1.56 -6.78
C TYR A 62 -10.67 -2.93 -7.19
N VAL A 63 -11.52 -3.93 -7.41
CA VAL A 63 -11.07 -5.31 -7.67
C VAL A 63 -10.08 -5.40 -8.85
N PRO A 64 -10.36 -4.86 -10.05
CA PRO A 64 -9.40 -4.93 -11.14
C PRO A 64 -8.06 -4.24 -10.84
N LEU A 65 -8.09 -3.14 -10.06
CA LEU A 65 -6.89 -2.40 -9.67
C LEU A 65 -6.02 -3.24 -8.72
N VAL A 66 -6.62 -3.87 -7.71
CA VAL A 66 -5.86 -4.68 -6.74
C VAL A 66 -5.38 -5.99 -7.34
N GLN A 67 -6.13 -6.59 -8.26
CA GLN A 67 -5.66 -7.74 -9.03
C GLN A 67 -4.43 -7.37 -9.87
N ARG A 68 -4.50 -6.23 -10.56
CA ARG A 68 -3.34 -5.72 -11.31
C ARG A 68 -2.16 -5.42 -10.40
N ALA A 69 -2.39 -4.82 -9.23
CA ALA A 69 -1.36 -4.56 -8.23
C ALA A 69 -0.69 -5.87 -7.75
N GLY A 70 -1.50 -6.91 -7.45
CA GLY A 70 -0.99 -8.22 -7.07
C GLY A 70 -0.03 -8.81 -8.13
N HIS A 71 -0.44 -8.81 -9.39
CA HIS A 71 0.41 -9.28 -10.50
C HIS A 71 1.69 -8.45 -10.64
N LEU A 72 1.63 -7.14 -10.43
CA LEU A 72 2.81 -6.28 -10.52
C LEU A 72 3.80 -6.53 -9.37
N TRP A 73 3.32 -6.78 -8.15
CA TRP A 73 4.16 -7.14 -7.02
C TRP A 73 4.81 -8.50 -7.19
N GLU A 74 4.06 -9.50 -7.68
CA GLU A 74 4.61 -10.81 -8.00
C GLU A 74 5.68 -10.74 -9.10
N ALA A 75 5.40 -9.97 -10.16
CA ALA A 75 6.36 -9.75 -11.25
C ALA A 75 7.64 -9.07 -10.76
N LEU A 76 7.52 -8.04 -9.90
CA LEU A 76 8.67 -7.37 -9.32
C LEU A 76 9.45 -8.30 -8.39
N GLY A 77 8.78 -9.07 -7.55
CA GLY A 77 9.42 -10.07 -6.69
C GLY A 77 10.24 -11.10 -7.50
N ASN A 78 9.68 -11.58 -8.61
CA ASN A 78 10.38 -12.48 -9.52
C ASN A 78 11.59 -11.80 -10.20
N GLU A 79 11.46 -10.52 -10.58
CA GLU A 79 12.53 -9.74 -11.21
C GLU A 79 13.75 -9.55 -10.28
N ILE A 80 13.51 -9.36 -8.99
CA ILE A 80 14.56 -9.12 -8.00
C ILE A 80 15.01 -10.38 -7.26
N GLY A 81 14.30 -11.50 -7.41
CA GLY A 81 14.57 -12.76 -6.71
C GLY A 81 14.18 -12.76 -5.22
N GLU A 82 13.28 -11.86 -4.81
CA GLU A 82 12.80 -11.75 -3.43
C GLU A 82 11.27 -11.65 -3.39
N PRO A 83 10.56 -12.50 -2.62
CA PRO A 83 9.11 -12.43 -2.51
C PRO A 83 8.68 -11.15 -1.77
N LEU A 84 7.84 -10.33 -2.42
CA LEU A 84 7.27 -9.11 -1.85
C LEU A 84 5.87 -9.33 -1.28
N ILE A 85 5.23 -10.43 -1.61
CA ILE A 85 3.92 -10.87 -1.12
C ILE A 85 4.05 -12.25 -0.48
N VAL A 86 3.42 -12.42 0.69
CA VAL A 86 3.11 -13.73 1.26
C VAL A 86 1.60 -13.93 1.27
N ARG A 87 1.12 -14.96 0.58
CA ARG A 87 -0.29 -15.32 0.51
C ARG A 87 -0.69 -16.13 1.74
N THR A 88 -1.34 -15.48 2.69
CA THR A 88 -1.83 -16.11 3.94
C THR A 88 -3.32 -16.45 3.86
N GLY A 89 -4.01 -16.01 2.80
CA GLY A 89 -5.45 -15.86 2.80
C GLY A 89 -5.89 -14.67 3.63
N GLY A 90 -7.18 -14.37 3.58
CA GLY A 90 -7.77 -13.26 4.33
C GLY A 90 -9.19 -13.52 4.77
N LEU A 91 -9.55 -12.98 5.91
CA LEU A 91 -10.89 -13.03 6.48
C LEU A 91 -11.46 -11.62 6.67
N MET A 92 -12.69 -11.41 6.23
CA MET A 92 -13.51 -10.26 6.60
C MET A 92 -14.56 -10.73 7.60
N ILE A 93 -14.39 -10.38 8.87
CA ILE A 93 -15.18 -10.92 10.00
C ILE A 93 -16.10 -9.84 10.56
N GLY A 94 -17.39 -10.15 10.64
CA GLY A 94 -18.39 -9.21 11.19
C GLY A 94 -19.81 -9.74 11.07
N PRO A 95 -20.81 -8.88 11.30
CA PRO A 95 -22.21 -9.21 11.06
C PRO A 95 -22.42 -9.56 9.57
N ARG A 96 -23.24 -10.58 9.28
CA ARG A 96 -23.51 -11.02 7.90
C ARG A 96 -23.95 -9.89 6.96
N HIS A 97 -24.71 -8.93 7.47
CA HIS A 97 -25.21 -7.77 6.73
C HIS A 97 -24.47 -6.48 7.06
N GLY A 98 -23.36 -6.56 7.80
CA GLY A 98 -22.47 -5.43 8.05
C GLY A 98 -21.74 -5.00 6.78
N PRO A 99 -21.33 -3.73 6.67
CA PRO A 99 -20.69 -3.17 5.49
C PRO A 99 -19.42 -3.93 5.08
N LEU A 100 -18.62 -4.42 6.02
CA LEU A 100 -17.39 -5.16 5.72
C LEU A 100 -17.69 -6.47 4.97
N VAL A 101 -18.54 -7.33 5.56
CA VAL A 101 -18.82 -8.66 4.98
C VAL A 101 -19.69 -8.54 3.72
N SER A 102 -20.76 -7.73 3.77
CA SER A 102 -21.66 -7.58 2.62
C SER A 102 -20.97 -6.92 1.42
N GLY A 103 -20.12 -5.91 1.65
CA GLY A 103 -19.36 -5.24 0.60
C GLY A 103 -18.30 -6.16 -0.03
N ALA A 104 -17.58 -6.93 0.80
CA ALA A 104 -16.61 -7.91 0.32
C ALA A 104 -17.30 -9.04 -0.48
N LEU A 105 -18.45 -9.54 -0.01
CA LEU A 105 -19.24 -10.54 -0.72
C LEU A 105 -19.76 -10.02 -2.07
N LEU A 106 -20.23 -8.76 -2.12
CA LEU A 106 -20.63 -8.10 -3.36
C LEU A 106 -19.48 -8.06 -4.37
N SER A 107 -18.30 -7.63 -3.92
CA SER A 107 -17.10 -7.55 -4.75
C SER A 107 -16.67 -8.93 -5.24
N ALA A 108 -16.63 -9.91 -4.35
CA ALA A 108 -16.24 -11.27 -4.69
C ALA A 108 -17.22 -11.90 -5.71
N THR A 109 -18.53 -11.78 -5.47
CA THR A 109 -19.55 -12.31 -6.37
C THR A 109 -19.52 -11.62 -7.75
N ARG A 110 -19.42 -10.29 -7.77
CA ARG A 110 -19.44 -9.50 -9.01
C ARG A 110 -18.25 -9.80 -9.93
N HIS A 111 -17.10 -10.11 -9.33
CA HIS A 111 -15.85 -10.36 -10.07
C HIS A 111 -15.47 -11.84 -10.11
N GLY A 112 -16.31 -12.75 -9.61
CA GLY A 112 -16.04 -14.19 -9.63
C GLY A 112 -14.79 -14.58 -8.83
N LEU A 113 -14.51 -13.86 -7.73
CA LEU A 113 -13.36 -14.17 -6.90
C LEU A 113 -13.61 -15.45 -6.09
N PRO A 114 -12.62 -16.33 -5.95
CA PRO A 114 -12.71 -17.46 -5.02
C PRO A 114 -12.95 -16.96 -3.59
N HIS A 115 -14.01 -17.44 -2.96
CA HIS A 115 -14.33 -17.08 -1.58
C HIS A 115 -15.21 -18.15 -0.90
N GLU A 116 -15.18 -18.16 0.41
CA GLU A 116 -16.01 -19.01 1.28
C GLU A 116 -16.66 -18.12 2.34
N LEU A 117 -17.91 -18.38 2.67
CA LEU A 117 -18.58 -17.71 3.78
C LEU A 117 -18.67 -18.71 4.94
N LEU A 118 -17.94 -18.44 6.01
CA LEU A 118 -17.79 -19.28 7.19
C LEU A 118 -18.62 -18.74 8.35
N THR A 119 -19.21 -19.61 9.15
CA THR A 119 -19.77 -19.27 10.46
C THR A 119 -18.66 -18.96 11.47
N SER A 120 -19.00 -18.36 12.60
CA SER A 120 -18.05 -18.13 13.71
C SER A 120 -17.35 -19.41 14.17
N ASP A 121 -18.08 -20.51 14.24
CA ASP A 121 -17.55 -21.80 14.69
C ASP A 121 -16.58 -22.40 13.66
N GLU A 122 -16.92 -22.32 12.36
CA GLU A 122 -16.05 -22.76 11.29
C GLU A 122 -14.76 -21.91 11.21
N VAL A 123 -14.85 -20.59 11.46
CA VAL A 123 -13.65 -19.73 11.55
C VAL A 123 -12.76 -20.19 12.70
N THR A 124 -13.33 -20.41 13.92
CA THR A 124 -12.55 -20.85 15.08
C THR A 124 -11.97 -22.26 14.89
N GLN A 125 -12.71 -23.16 14.24
CA GLN A 125 -12.22 -24.49 13.94
C GLN A 125 -11.05 -24.48 12.96
N ARG A 126 -11.15 -23.68 11.91
CA ARG A 126 -10.11 -23.59 10.86
C ARG A 126 -8.91 -22.76 11.29
N PHE A 127 -9.13 -21.71 12.09
CA PHE A 127 -8.12 -20.76 12.57
C PHE A 127 -8.21 -20.57 14.07
N PRO A 128 -7.61 -21.48 14.87
CA PRO A 128 -7.80 -21.50 16.33
C PRO A 128 -7.26 -20.27 17.09
N ALA A 129 -6.49 -19.40 16.43
CA ALA A 129 -6.08 -18.10 17.00
C ALA A 129 -7.20 -17.05 16.93
N LEU A 130 -8.27 -17.29 16.16
CA LEU A 130 -9.37 -16.36 15.97
C LEU A 130 -10.62 -16.82 16.75
N ALA A 131 -11.24 -15.89 17.47
CA ALA A 131 -12.46 -16.14 18.25
C ALA A 131 -13.54 -15.10 17.90
N PRO A 132 -14.20 -15.21 16.74
CA PRO A 132 -15.30 -14.31 16.38
C PRO A 132 -16.46 -14.42 17.38
N LYS A 133 -17.17 -13.30 17.57
CA LYS A 133 -18.38 -13.32 18.39
C LYS A 133 -19.42 -14.28 17.79
N PRO A 134 -20.18 -15.03 18.62
CA PRO A 134 -21.30 -15.85 18.14
C PRO A 134 -22.26 -15.05 17.25
N GLY A 135 -22.67 -15.64 16.12
CA GLY A 135 -23.52 -14.98 15.12
C GLY A 135 -22.78 -14.11 14.12
N SER A 136 -21.48 -13.85 14.28
CA SER A 136 -20.65 -13.29 13.23
C SER A 136 -20.39 -14.31 12.11
N VAL A 137 -20.02 -13.82 10.94
CA VAL A 137 -19.54 -14.65 9.83
C VAL A 137 -18.18 -14.14 9.37
N GLY A 138 -17.41 -15.00 8.74
CA GLY A 138 -16.14 -14.66 8.08
C GLY A 138 -16.23 -14.93 6.58
N LEU A 139 -15.99 -13.93 5.75
CA LEU A 139 -15.76 -14.15 4.32
C LEU A 139 -14.26 -14.40 4.14
N TYR A 140 -13.91 -15.61 3.76
CA TYR A 140 -12.54 -16.02 3.49
C TYR A 140 -12.22 -15.87 2.00
N GLU A 141 -11.09 -15.23 1.67
CA GLU A 141 -10.52 -15.19 0.32
C GLU A 141 -9.08 -15.73 0.33
N PRO A 142 -8.76 -16.74 -0.52
CA PRO A 142 -7.44 -17.37 -0.50
C PRO A 142 -6.32 -16.50 -1.09
N ARG A 143 -6.64 -15.48 -1.87
CA ARG A 143 -5.67 -14.64 -2.59
C ARG A 143 -5.24 -13.40 -1.83
N ALA A 144 -5.77 -13.18 -0.64
CA ALA A 144 -5.29 -12.14 0.27
C ALA A 144 -3.94 -12.52 0.90
N GLY A 145 -3.27 -11.54 1.49
CA GLY A 145 -1.99 -11.77 2.15
C GLY A 145 -1.33 -10.49 2.62
N VAL A 146 -0.04 -10.57 2.82
CA VAL A 146 0.79 -9.49 3.36
C VAL A 146 1.84 -9.06 2.35
N LEU A 147 2.00 -7.74 2.19
CA LEU A 147 3.12 -7.07 1.52
C LEU A 147 4.11 -6.56 2.56
N PHE A 148 5.39 -6.54 2.21
CA PHE A 148 6.47 -5.94 2.99
C PHE A 148 6.82 -4.56 2.43
N PRO A 149 6.23 -3.46 2.95
CA PRO A 149 6.28 -2.14 2.31
C PRO A 149 7.69 -1.59 2.18
N GLU A 150 8.56 -1.81 3.15
CA GLU A 150 9.95 -1.35 3.08
C GLU A 150 10.75 -2.09 1.99
N ALA A 151 10.56 -3.40 1.86
CA ALA A 151 11.16 -4.18 0.77
C ALA A 151 10.59 -3.73 -0.60
N CYS A 152 9.28 -3.52 -0.68
CA CYS A 152 8.63 -3.02 -1.88
C CYS A 152 9.23 -1.68 -2.37
N ILE A 153 9.38 -0.69 -1.45
CA ILE A 153 9.94 0.61 -1.80
C ILE A 153 11.41 0.47 -2.24
N ARG A 154 12.23 -0.25 -1.46
CA ARG A 154 13.65 -0.48 -1.83
C ARG A 154 13.77 -1.06 -3.22
N SER A 155 12.99 -2.08 -3.54
CA SER A 155 13.01 -2.75 -4.81
C SER A 155 12.58 -1.85 -5.96
N LEU A 156 11.50 -1.07 -5.79
CA LEU A 156 11.04 -0.12 -6.78
C LEU A 156 12.10 0.94 -7.07
N LEU A 157 12.70 1.53 -6.03
CA LEU A 157 13.73 2.57 -6.20
C LEU A 157 15.02 2.02 -6.79
N SER A 158 15.45 0.82 -6.37
CA SER A 158 16.62 0.16 -6.98
C SER A 158 16.40 -0.12 -8.45
N CYS A 159 15.24 -0.63 -8.84
CA CYS A 159 14.90 -0.85 -10.24
C CYS A 159 14.79 0.48 -11.02
N ALA A 160 14.21 1.53 -10.41
CA ALA A 160 14.13 2.84 -11.05
C ALA A 160 15.51 3.42 -11.37
N ALA A 161 16.45 3.33 -10.42
CA ALA A 161 17.83 3.78 -10.62
C ALA A 161 18.54 2.96 -11.70
N ARG A 162 18.40 1.64 -11.68
CA ARG A 162 18.93 0.74 -12.72
C ARG A 162 18.38 1.09 -14.12
N ASP A 163 17.10 1.44 -14.19
CA ASP A 163 16.40 1.79 -15.42
C ASP A 163 16.64 3.27 -15.84
N GLY A 164 17.53 4.01 -15.13
CA GLY A 164 18.03 5.34 -15.51
C GLY A 164 17.32 6.54 -14.87
N ALA A 165 16.50 6.36 -13.84
CA ALA A 165 16.01 7.48 -13.04
C ALA A 165 17.12 8.11 -12.20
N ASP A 166 17.15 9.45 -12.12
CA ASP A 166 17.93 10.17 -11.12
C ASP A 166 17.11 10.23 -9.82
N LEU A 167 17.69 9.77 -8.70
CA LEU A 167 17.03 9.72 -7.41
C LEU A 167 17.79 10.57 -6.39
N ARG A 168 17.17 11.64 -5.91
CA ARG A 168 17.74 12.58 -4.95
C ARG A 168 17.09 12.42 -3.60
N MET A 169 17.78 11.72 -2.72
CA MET A 169 17.37 11.47 -1.34
C MET A 169 17.94 12.58 -0.43
N GLY A 170 17.16 12.96 0.60
CA GLY A 170 17.53 14.05 1.50
C GLY A 170 17.32 15.45 0.89
N GLU A 171 16.64 15.54 -0.25
CA GLU A 171 16.32 16.79 -0.94
C GLU A 171 14.83 17.08 -0.86
N ALA A 172 14.43 18.12 -0.09
CA ALA A 172 13.04 18.51 0.07
C ALA A 172 12.59 19.48 -1.03
N MET A 173 11.46 19.19 -1.67
CA MET A 173 10.76 20.23 -2.43
C MET A 173 10.26 21.31 -1.48
N LEU A 174 10.58 22.57 -1.77
CA LEU A 174 10.17 23.75 -1.00
C LEU A 174 8.97 24.46 -1.64
N ALA A 175 8.96 24.53 -2.97
CA ALA A 175 7.89 25.14 -3.75
C ALA A 175 7.89 24.62 -5.17
N TRP A 176 6.80 24.83 -5.86
CA TRP A 176 6.72 24.57 -7.30
C TRP A 176 5.87 25.65 -7.99
N ARG A 177 6.12 25.87 -9.28
CA ARG A 177 5.33 26.78 -10.12
C ARG A 177 5.35 26.31 -11.58
N VAL A 178 4.35 26.75 -12.32
CA VAL A 178 4.32 26.60 -13.78
C VAL A 178 4.71 27.93 -14.41
N GLU A 179 5.73 27.93 -15.25
CA GLU A 179 6.23 29.12 -15.91
C GLU A 179 6.76 28.77 -17.31
N GLY A 180 6.29 29.47 -18.34
CA GLY A 180 6.71 29.23 -19.73
C GLY A 180 6.38 27.84 -20.26
N GLY A 181 5.30 27.22 -19.77
CA GLY A 181 4.86 25.88 -20.20
C GLY A 181 5.66 24.71 -19.59
N VAL A 182 6.53 25.00 -18.62
CA VAL A 182 7.27 23.96 -17.86
C VAL A 182 6.98 24.10 -16.36
N VAL A 183 7.24 23.04 -15.62
CA VAL A 183 7.19 23.07 -14.16
C VAL A 183 8.59 23.33 -13.62
N ARG A 184 8.67 24.24 -12.65
CA ARG A 184 9.87 24.54 -11.88
C ARG A 184 9.67 24.10 -10.44
N VAL A 185 10.58 23.29 -9.94
CA VAL A 185 10.60 22.75 -8.58
C VAL A 185 11.79 23.35 -7.85
N ALA A 186 11.53 24.14 -6.82
CA ALA A 186 12.56 24.72 -5.97
C ALA A 186 12.89 23.80 -4.80
N THR A 187 14.17 23.58 -4.55
CA THR A 187 14.70 22.83 -3.40
C THR A 187 15.81 23.64 -2.72
N ALA A 188 16.31 23.18 -1.59
CA ALA A 188 17.48 23.79 -0.96
C ALA A 188 18.77 23.64 -1.78
N MET A 189 18.80 22.68 -2.73
CA MET A 189 19.96 22.41 -3.58
C MET A 189 19.91 23.14 -4.93
N GLY A 190 18.81 23.84 -5.22
CA GLY A 190 18.61 24.60 -6.45
C GLY A 190 17.23 24.43 -7.07
N GLU A 191 17.11 24.75 -8.36
CA GLU A 191 15.87 24.65 -9.10
C GLU A 191 15.97 23.55 -10.17
N HIS A 192 14.98 22.69 -10.25
CA HIS A 192 14.82 21.65 -11.27
C HIS A 192 13.66 22.01 -12.21
N VAL A 193 13.84 21.71 -13.50
CA VAL A 193 12.86 22.04 -14.55
C VAL A 193 12.38 20.75 -15.23
N ALA A 194 11.07 20.60 -15.38
CA ALA A 194 10.47 19.46 -16.06
C ALA A 194 9.24 19.83 -16.88
N ASP A 195 8.82 18.93 -17.77
CA ASP A 195 7.55 19.07 -18.49
C ASP A 195 6.35 18.78 -17.62
N ARG A 196 6.52 17.88 -16.62
CA ARG A 196 5.45 17.43 -15.72
C ARG A 196 5.96 17.25 -14.30
N LEU A 197 5.05 17.38 -13.34
CA LEU A 197 5.27 17.14 -11.93
C LEU A 197 4.23 16.14 -11.41
N ILE A 198 4.69 15.14 -10.66
CA ILE A 198 3.86 14.20 -9.90
C ILE A 198 4.10 14.46 -8.41
N LEU A 199 3.04 14.86 -7.71
CA LEU A 199 3.06 15.12 -6.28
C LEU A 199 2.59 13.86 -5.53
N THR A 200 3.50 13.20 -4.81
CA THR A 200 3.24 11.99 -4.01
C THR A 200 3.76 12.15 -2.58
N LEU A 201 3.59 13.35 -2.05
CA LEU A 201 4.17 13.82 -0.78
C LEU A 201 3.53 13.24 0.47
N GLY A 202 2.56 12.30 0.33
CA GLY A 202 1.89 11.69 1.49
C GLY A 202 1.28 12.72 2.42
N PRO A 203 1.57 12.67 3.75
CA PRO A 203 0.97 13.59 4.72
C PRO A 203 1.40 15.05 4.56
N TRP A 204 2.43 15.35 3.78
CA TRP A 204 2.88 16.72 3.49
C TRP A 204 2.21 17.34 2.25
N LEU A 205 1.38 16.58 1.53
CA LEU A 205 0.71 17.08 0.32
C LEU A 205 -0.18 18.29 0.57
N PRO A 206 -0.94 18.41 1.67
CA PRO A 206 -1.76 19.60 1.94
C PRO A 206 -0.97 20.90 1.95
N GLU A 207 0.27 20.89 2.45
CA GLU A 207 1.15 22.07 2.52
C GLU A 207 1.54 22.60 1.14
N MET A 208 1.52 21.74 0.10
CA MET A 208 1.97 22.03 -1.27
C MET A 208 0.83 22.29 -2.25
N LEU A 209 -0.42 22.16 -1.81
CA LEU A 209 -1.62 22.35 -2.62
C LEU A 209 -2.31 23.70 -2.32
N GLU A 210 -1.56 24.77 -2.10
CA GLU A 210 -2.12 26.09 -1.88
C GLU A 210 -3.14 26.46 -2.97
N GLY A 211 -4.39 26.72 -2.55
CA GLY A 211 -5.49 27.10 -3.44
C GLY A 211 -6.18 25.92 -4.18
N ALA A 212 -5.74 24.68 -4.01
CA ALA A 212 -6.45 23.53 -4.56
C ALA A 212 -7.59 23.09 -3.60
N VAL A 213 -8.81 22.94 -4.16
CA VAL A 213 -10.00 22.55 -3.41
C VAL A 213 -10.01 21.01 -3.20
N VAL A 214 -8.96 20.46 -2.59
CA VAL A 214 -8.94 19.04 -2.20
C VAL A 214 -8.97 18.98 -0.68
N PRO A 215 -10.10 18.58 -0.07
CA PRO A 215 -10.21 18.49 1.39
C PRO A 215 -9.40 17.26 1.86
N LEU A 216 -8.19 17.48 2.35
CA LEU A 216 -7.33 16.44 2.89
C LEU A 216 -7.15 16.65 4.39
N THR A 217 -7.43 15.60 5.16
CA THR A 217 -7.15 15.55 6.60
C THR A 217 -6.12 14.45 6.85
N VAL A 218 -5.02 14.81 7.52
CA VAL A 218 -4.01 13.85 7.94
C VAL A 218 -4.42 13.22 9.26
N GLU A 219 -4.64 11.92 9.26
CA GLU A 219 -4.98 11.15 10.45
C GLU A 219 -3.84 10.20 10.84
N ARG A 220 -3.68 10.00 12.15
CA ARG A 220 -2.73 9.03 12.67
C ARG A 220 -3.39 7.67 12.78
N GLN A 221 -2.84 6.67 12.08
CA GLN A 221 -3.22 5.27 12.22
C GLN A 221 -2.21 4.56 13.12
N MET A 222 -2.72 3.88 14.17
CA MET A 222 -1.88 3.20 15.16
C MET A 222 -1.71 1.74 14.77
N GLN A 223 -0.48 1.24 14.85
CA GLN A 223 -0.15 -0.18 14.74
C GLN A 223 0.36 -0.67 16.09
N HIS A 224 -0.04 -1.88 16.47
CA HIS A 224 0.36 -2.50 17.73
C HIS A 224 0.93 -3.88 17.45
N TRP A 225 2.03 -4.20 18.10
CA TRP A 225 2.67 -5.52 18.05
C TRP A 225 2.48 -6.21 19.38
N PHE A 226 2.07 -7.48 19.35
CA PHE A 226 1.81 -8.29 20.51
C PHE A 226 2.63 -9.57 20.42
N GLY A 227 3.42 -9.87 21.46
CA GLY A 227 4.07 -11.17 21.58
C GLY A 227 3.05 -12.23 22.02
N ALA A 228 3.02 -13.37 21.36
CA ALA A 228 2.26 -14.51 21.82
C ALA A 228 2.81 -15.05 23.13
N ARG A 229 1.97 -15.23 24.14
CA ARG A 229 2.38 -15.83 25.43
C ARG A 229 2.47 -17.36 25.33
N ASP A 230 1.49 -17.94 24.65
CA ASP A 230 1.34 -19.38 24.44
C ASP A 230 0.93 -19.64 22.99
N HIS A 231 1.23 -20.83 22.49
CA HIS A 231 0.80 -21.27 21.15
C HIS A 231 1.25 -20.34 20.01
N ALA A 232 2.50 -19.86 20.04
CA ALA A 232 3.04 -18.95 19.02
C ALA A 232 2.89 -19.50 17.59
N GLU A 233 2.93 -20.83 17.42
CA GLU A 233 2.71 -21.52 16.14
C GLU A 233 1.36 -21.21 15.47
N ARG A 234 0.35 -20.84 16.27
CA ARG A 234 -0.99 -20.49 15.74
C ARG A 234 -1.05 -19.11 15.10
N PHE A 235 -0.01 -18.30 15.31
CA PHE A 235 0.09 -16.93 14.76
C PHE A 235 1.04 -16.86 13.57
N SER A 236 1.62 -17.99 13.14
CA SER A 236 2.48 -18.01 11.95
C SER A 236 1.69 -17.71 10.67
N PRO A 237 2.36 -17.26 9.58
CA PRO A 237 1.71 -16.98 8.30
C PRO A 237 1.01 -18.19 7.66
N GLU A 238 1.42 -19.41 8.02
CA GLU A 238 0.82 -20.66 7.56
C GLU A 238 -0.45 -21.02 8.32
N ALA A 239 -0.56 -20.58 9.59
CA ALA A 239 -1.66 -20.93 10.48
C ALA A 239 -2.71 -19.81 10.63
N LEU A 240 -2.32 -18.55 10.42
CA LEU A 240 -3.18 -17.39 10.59
C LEU A 240 -3.28 -16.59 9.29
N PRO A 241 -4.49 -16.42 8.70
CA PRO A 241 -4.70 -15.46 7.62
C PRO A 241 -4.68 -14.03 8.15
N ILE A 242 -4.51 -13.04 7.25
CA ILE A 242 -4.85 -11.67 7.62
C ILE A 242 -6.36 -11.62 7.95
N ALA A 243 -6.75 -10.79 8.90
CA ALA A 243 -8.17 -10.61 9.17
C ALA A 243 -8.54 -9.14 9.37
N LEU A 244 -9.68 -8.75 8.78
CA LEU A 244 -10.36 -7.50 9.05
C LEU A 244 -11.56 -7.79 9.94
N TRP A 245 -11.74 -6.95 10.97
CA TRP A 245 -12.78 -7.13 11.98
C TRP A 245 -13.69 -5.92 11.99
N GLU A 246 -14.99 -6.16 11.81
CA GLU A 246 -16.01 -5.13 11.96
C GLU A 246 -16.58 -5.18 13.39
N THR A 247 -16.48 -4.05 14.07
CA THR A 247 -17.13 -3.79 15.35
C THR A 247 -18.19 -2.71 15.16
N PRO A 248 -19.08 -2.46 16.13
CA PRO A 248 -20.08 -1.39 16.00
C PRO A 248 -19.47 -0.01 15.67
N ASP A 249 -18.26 0.27 16.16
CA ASP A 249 -17.67 1.61 16.07
C ASP A 249 -16.49 1.70 15.10
N HIS A 250 -15.81 0.57 14.82
CA HIS A 250 -14.54 0.57 14.09
C HIS A 250 -14.36 -0.68 13.23
N VAL A 251 -13.52 -0.54 12.21
CA VAL A 251 -12.89 -1.67 11.52
C VAL A 251 -11.41 -1.67 11.89
N PHE A 252 -10.91 -2.81 12.37
CA PHE A 252 -9.49 -3.02 12.60
C PHE A 252 -9.01 -4.29 11.90
N TYR A 253 -7.72 -4.46 11.78
CA TYR A 253 -7.16 -5.65 11.15
C TYR A 253 -6.05 -6.26 11.99
N THR A 254 -5.90 -7.56 11.82
CA THR A 254 -4.85 -8.37 12.43
C THR A 254 -4.04 -9.07 11.34
N LEU A 255 -2.75 -9.22 11.61
CA LEU A 255 -1.82 -9.90 10.72
C LEU A 255 -1.12 -11.03 11.48
N PRO A 256 -0.67 -12.07 10.76
CA PRO A 256 0.19 -13.09 11.35
C PRO A 256 1.55 -12.51 11.78
N ASP A 257 2.23 -13.29 12.60
CA ASP A 257 3.58 -12.99 13.06
C ASP A 257 4.61 -13.50 12.03
N PHE A 258 5.45 -12.60 11.56
CA PHE A 258 6.52 -12.90 10.61
C PHE A 258 7.91 -12.94 11.27
N GLY A 259 7.98 -12.87 12.60
CA GLY A 259 9.21 -12.84 13.38
C GLY A 259 9.74 -11.45 13.71
#